data_dabb4cd94d7ce0526c8e48f21692117f
#
_entry.id   dabb4cd94d7ce0526c8e48f21692117f
#
_cell.length_a   1.000
_cell.length_b   1.000
_cell.length_c   1.000
_cell.angle_alpha   90.00
_cell.angle_beta   90.00
_cell.angle_gamma   90.00
#
_symmetry.space_group_name_H-M   'P 1'
#
loop_
_entity.id
_entity.type
_entity.pdbx_description
1 polymer ?
#
loop_
_entity_poly.entity_id
_entity_poly.type
_entity_poly.pdbx_seq_one_letter_code
_entity_poly.pdbx_strand_id
1 'polypeptide(L)'
;MPLLPPELDAVRSKPRHGESVAQRAGRAVRRAIASSPAAETAAVTETAYAIQQPVATGRQISVTSIRGGAGKSTVAALLALTYAHYRADPVLAIEADPALGTLPHRLGAREVRWSGTDLAQIVDPSMLITDLTGYLIPFPGGGWLLPGSQGAIGTRLDIDTYRVVMTSLRRYFATTVVDCETLPAEVARTALVTTQARVLVSPATPEGVAATRSVLDWAGGLHPGMLPTTVVVLSHVSPDSGLDLRRATEHLGVGGATVLPLPYDRHLAAGGAIRTELLGERTLQAAARIAAEAMNRAVSRGPGRQRTDRSSPAAPDGGHSGPAHPGPAPSGPAHPGPAPSGPAHPHAGPPPR
;
A
#
# COMPACT_ATOMS: atom_id res chain seq x y z
N MET A 1 24.23 1.55 -10.35
CA MET A 1 25.23 0.82 -9.53
C MET A 1 24.66 -0.56 -9.21
N PRO A 2 25.44 -1.67 -9.32
CA PRO A 2 24.96 -3.00 -8.96
C PRO A 2 24.66 -3.05 -7.45
N LEU A 3 23.50 -3.66 -7.09
CA LEU A 3 23.05 -3.78 -5.70
C LEU A 3 23.88 -4.77 -4.88
N LEU A 4 24.50 -5.76 -5.54
CA LEU A 4 25.37 -6.75 -4.91
C LEU A 4 26.69 -6.84 -5.67
N PRO A 5 27.83 -6.90 -4.97
CA PRO A 5 29.10 -7.26 -5.58
C PRO A 5 29.00 -8.63 -6.28
N PRO A 6 29.66 -8.80 -7.45
CA PRO A 6 29.63 -10.07 -8.18
C PRO A 6 30.09 -11.28 -7.35
N GLU A 7 30.99 -11.05 -6.40
CA GLU A 7 31.51 -12.09 -5.50
C GLU A 7 30.43 -12.69 -4.60
N LEU A 8 29.43 -11.87 -4.21
CA LEU A 8 28.31 -12.33 -3.40
C LEU A 8 27.27 -13.11 -4.19
N ASP A 9 27.17 -12.92 -5.50
CA ASP A 9 26.32 -13.78 -6.33
C ASP A 9 26.83 -15.22 -6.37
N ALA A 10 28.15 -15.44 -6.25
CA ALA A 10 28.75 -16.77 -6.17
C ALA A 10 28.43 -17.50 -4.83
N VAL A 11 28.15 -16.75 -3.77
CA VAL A 11 27.81 -17.32 -2.44
C VAL A 11 26.33 -17.70 -2.36
N ARG A 12 25.51 -17.28 -3.33
CA ARG A 12 24.07 -17.60 -3.34
C ARG A 12 23.84 -19.09 -3.57
N SER A 13 23.20 -19.74 -2.61
CA SER A 13 22.68 -21.09 -2.82
C SER A 13 21.53 -21.09 -3.83
N LYS A 14 21.33 -22.23 -4.50
CA LYS A 14 20.19 -22.39 -5.42
C LYS A 14 18.88 -22.05 -4.70
N PRO A 15 17.97 -21.27 -5.34
CA PRO A 15 16.67 -20.95 -4.76
C PRO A 15 15.91 -22.22 -4.37
N ARG A 16 15.41 -22.26 -3.15
CA ARG A 16 14.66 -23.41 -2.61
C ARG A 16 13.17 -23.09 -2.61
N HIS A 17 12.35 -24.13 -2.80
CA HIS A 17 10.91 -23.99 -2.62
C HIS A 17 10.58 -23.75 -1.14
N GLY A 18 9.59 -22.90 -0.86
CA GLY A 18 9.17 -22.53 0.49
C GLY A 18 8.71 -23.69 1.35
N GLU A 19 8.08 -24.70 0.75
CA GLU A 19 7.67 -25.92 1.43
C GLU A 19 8.57 -27.11 1.06
N SER A 20 8.80 -28.02 2.02
CA SER A 20 9.47 -29.28 1.75
C SER A 20 8.60 -30.20 0.90
N VAL A 21 9.23 -31.18 0.24
CA VAL A 21 8.51 -32.21 -0.54
C VAL A 21 7.49 -32.96 0.31
N ALA A 22 7.88 -33.31 1.55
CA ALA A 22 7.00 -33.99 2.50
C ALA A 22 5.77 -33.14 2.89
N GLN A 23 5.96 -31.83 3.11
CA GLN A 23 4.85 -30.91 3.40
C GLN A 23 3.89 -30.79 2.22
N ARG A 24 4.41 -30.72 1.00
CA ARG A 24 3.59 -30.67 -0.22
C ARG A 24 2.77 -31.95 -0.40
N ALA A 25 3.39 -33.13 -0.23
CA ALA A 25 2.71 -34.41 -0.31
C ALA A 25 1.64 -34.57 0.78
N GLY A 26 1.95 -34.23 2.03
CA GLY A 26 0.99 -34.29 3.14
C GLY A 26 -0.20 -33.35 2.95
N ARG A 27 0.01 -32.19 2.31
CA ARG A 27 -1.08 -31.28 1.97
C ARG A 27 -1.97 -31.81 0.84
N ALA A 28 -1.38 -32.38 -0.20
CA ALA A 28 -2.15 -33.00 -1.29
C ALA A 28 -3.10 -34.07 -0.77
N VAL A 29 -2.62 -34.93 0.15
CA VAL A 29 -3.44 -35.94 0.81
C VAL A 29 -4.54 -35.30 1.67
N ARG A 30 -4.21 -34.27 2.44
CA ARG A 30 -5.19 -33.59 3.29
C ARG A 30 -6.27 -32.85 2.49
N ARG A 31 -5.92 -32.25 1.33
CA ARG A 31 -6.87 -31.66 0.39
C ARG A 31 -7.86 -32.70 -0.17
N ALA A 32 -7.37 -33.88 -0.50
CA ALA A 32 -8.23 -34.97 -1.02
C ALA A 32 -9.27 -35.44 0.01
N ILE A 33 -9.00 -35.23 1.31
CA ILE A 33 -9.83 -35.79 2.39
C ILE A 33 -10.73 -34.72 3.08
N ALA A 34 -10.32 -33.44 3.13
CA ALA A 34 -10.87 -32.49 4.10
C ALA A 34 -11.46 -31.19 3.57
N SER A 35 -11.41 -30.87 2.28
CA SER A 35 -11.89 -29.55 1.82
C SER A 35 -13.16 -29.64 0.98
N SER A 36 -14.13 -28.80 1.31
CA SER A 36 -15.17 -28.41 0.38
C SER A 36 -14.55 -27.45 -0.67
N PRO A 37 -14.36 -27.86 -1.92
CA PRO A 37 -13.78 -27.03 -2.97
C PRO A 37 -14.50 -25.67 -3.10
N ALA A 38 -15.80 -25.67 -2.86
CA ALA A 38 -16.63 -24.47 -2.93
C ALA A 38 -16.26 -23.41 -1.86
N ALA A 39 -16.00 -23.83 -0.62
CA ALA A 39 -15.59 -22.90 0.45
C ALA A 39 -14.19 -22.30 0.22
N GLU A 40 -13.26 -23.11 -0.29
CA GLU A 40 -11.92 -22.63 -0.65
C GLU A 40 -11.98 -21.62 -1.81
N THR A 41 -12.76 -21.92 -2.86
CA THR A 41 -12.96 -21.01 -3.99
C THR A 41 -13.64 -19.70 -3.53
N ALA A 42 -14.65 -19.78 -2.69
CA ALA A 42 -15.32 -18.59 -2.16
C ALA A 42 -14.35 -17.68 -1.38
N ALA A 43 -13.51 -18.24 -0.49
CA ALA A 43 -12.53 -17.50 0.27
C ALA A 43 -11.45 -16.83 -0.61
N VAL A 44 -10.98 -17.53 -1.66
CA VAL A 44 -10.05 -16.97 -2.64
C VAL A 44 -10.70 -15.83 -3.42
N THR A 45 -11.95 -16.01 -3.85
CA THR A 45 -12.70 -15.00 -4.59
C THR A 45 -12.93 -13.75 -3.73
N GLU A 46 -13.35 -13.90 -2.49
CA GLU A 46 -13.52 -12.79 -1.55
C GLU A 46 -12.21 -12.02 -1.33
N THR A 47 -11.10 -12.75 -1.16
CA THR A 47 -9.77 -12.15 -1.01
C THR A 47 -9.38 -11.35 -2.26
N ALA A 48 -9.62 -11.91 -3.46
CA ALA A 48 -9.35 -11.22 -4.71
C ALA A 48 -10.20 -9.94 -4.86
N TYR A 49 -11.48 -10.02 -4.55
CA TYR A 49 -12.36 -8.84 -4.53
C TYR A 49 -11.87 -7.75 -3.60
N ALA A 50 -11.45 -8.10 -2.39
CA ALA A 50 -10.93 -7.16 -1.41
C ALA A 50 -9.65 -6.46 -1.92
N ILE A 51 -8.76 -7.18 -2.61
CA ILE A 51 -7.54 -6.61 -3.20
C ILE A 51 -7.87 -5.69 -4.38
N GLN A 52 -8.86 -6.06 -5.20
CA GLN A 52 -9.25 -5.35 -6.43
C GLN A 52 -10.22 -4.19 -6.19
N GLN A 53 -10.53 -3.85 -4.94
CA GLN A 53 -11.43 -2.73 -4.66
C GLN A 53 -11.03 -1.47 -5.43
N PRO A 54 -11.99 -0.78 -6.07
CA PRO A 54 -11.71 0.45 -6.80
C PRO A 54 -11.29 1.56 -5.83
N VAL A 55 -10.30 2.34 -6.25
CA VAL A 55 -9.80 3.48 -5.50
C VAL A 55 -9.94 4.75 -6.33
N ALA A 56 -10.58 5.78 -5.78
CA ALA A 56 -10.74 7.07 -6.45
C ALA A 56 -9.46 7.91 -6.42
N THR A 57 -8.59 7.67 -5.43
CA THR A 57 -7.29 8.31 -5.28
C THR A 57 -6.29 7.28 -4.78
N GLY A 58 -5.01 7.42 -5.14
CA GLY A 58 -3.96 6.50 -4.74
C GLY A 58 -3.98 6.20 -3.24
N ARG A 59 -3.89 4.92 -2.88
CA ARG A 59 -3.81 4.42 -1.50
C ARG A 59 -2.37 4.09 -1.16
N GLN A 60 -1.92 4.60 -0.04
CA GLN A 60 -0.57 4.42 0.48
C GLN A 60 -0.64 3.56 1.74
N ILE A 61 0.15 2.50 1.76
CA ILE A 61 0.22 1.50 2.82
C ILE A 61 1.65 1.47 3.34
N SER A 62 1.88 1.92 4.57
CA SER A 62 3.19 1.85 5.20
C SER A 62 3.45 0.49 5.82
N VAL A 63 4.68 -0.01 5.68
CA VAL A 63 5.15 -1.24 6.31
C VAL A 63 6.32 -0.87 7.22
N THR A 64 6.20 -1.12 8.51
CA THR A 64 7.23 -0.81 9.50
C THR A 64 7.30 -1.86 10.61
N SER A 65 8.27 -1.73 11.50
CA SER A 65 8.43 -2.57 12.69
C SER A 65 9.17 -1.79 13.78
N ILE A 66 9.15 -2.29 15.00
CA ILE A 66 9.96 -1.76 16.10
C ILE A 66 11.35 -2.45 16.19
N ARG A 67 11.51 -3.61 15.53
CA ARG A 67 12.74 -4.37 15.57
C ARG A 67 13.34 -4.60 14.19
N GLY A 68 14.66 -4.46 14.07
CA GLY A 68 15.40 -4.91 12.91
C GLY A 68 15.24 -6.43 12.72
N GLY A 69 15.28 -6.89 11.46
CA GLY A 69 15.16 -8.33 11.16
C GLY A 69 13.73 -8.91 11.27
N ALA A 70 12.72 -8.10 11.58
CA ALA A 70 11.31 -8.54 11.66
C ALA A 70 10.71 -8.99 10.32
N GLY A 71 11.36 -8.70 9.20
CA GLY A 71 10.87 -9.04 7.86
C GLY A 71 10.07 -7.93 7.18
N LYS A 72 10.26 -6.65 7.56
CA LYS A 72 9.58 -5.49 6.93
C LYS A 72 9.64 -5.53 5.41
N SER A 73 10.85 -5.47 4.85
CA SER A 73 11.06 -5.45 3.38
C SER A 73 10.54 -6.70 2.69
N THR A 74 10.52 -7.85 3.39
CA THR A 74 9.91 -9.09 2.89
C THR A 74 8.40 -8.94 2.81
N VAL A 75 7.76 -8.42 3.86
CA VAL A 75 6.31 -8.16 3.86
C VAL A 75 5.94 -7.09 2.84
N ALA A 76 6.71 -6.00 2.75
CA ALA A 76 6.51 -4.95 1.76
C ALA A 76 6.59 -5.50 0.32
N ALA A 77 7.60 -6.32 0.03
CA ALA A 77 7.74 -6.95 -1.28
C ALA A 77 6.61 -7.94 -1.58
N LEU A 78 6.19 -8.77 -0.60
CA LEU A 78 5.04 -9.67 -0.76
C LEU A 78 3.75 -8.90 -1.07
N LEU A 79 3.50 -7.79 -0.37
CA LEU A 79 2.35 -6.93 -0.64
C LEU A 79 2.42 -6.32 -2.05
N ALA A 80 3.58 -5.76 -2.43
CA ALA A 80 3.79 -5.18 -3.75
C ALA A 80 3.57 -6.19 -4.87
N LEU A 81 4.16 -7.39 -4.76
CA LEU A 81 3.97 -8.49 -5.72
C LEU A 81 2.52 -8.97 -5.76
N THR A 82 1.86 -9.07 -4.62
CA THR A 82 0.45 -9.46 -4.54
C THR A 82 -0.44 -8.42 -5.21
N TYR A 83 -0.26 -7.13 -4.92
CA TYR A 83 -1.04 -6.08 -5.57
C TYR A 83 -0.79 -6.05 -7.08
N ALA A 84 0.46 -6.15 -7.53
CA ALA A 84 0.80 -6.17 -8.95
C ALA A 84 0.19 -7.40 -9.67
N HIS A 85 0.03 -8.53 -8.97
CA HIS A 85 -0.61 -9.74 -9.53
C HIS A 85 -2.13 -9.60 -9.66
N TYR A 86 -2.79 -9.00 -8.67
CA TYR A 86 -4.26 -8.95 -8.63
C TYR A 86 -4.87 -7.70 -9.24
N ARG A 87 -4.14 -6.58 -9.30
CA ARG A 87 -4.66 -5.29 -9.75
C ARG A 87 -4.22 -5.01 -11.18
N ALA A 88 -5.14 -4.45 -11.97
CA ALA A 88 -4.85 -3.98 -13.33
C ALA A 88 -4.31 -2.53 -13.36
N ASP A 89 -4.55 -1.77 -12.28
CA ASP A 89 -4.07 -0.40 -12.14
C ASP A 89 -2.61 -0.35 -11.62
N PRO A 90 -1.88 0.76 -11.85
CA PRO A 90 -0.46 0.86 -11.52
C PRO A 90 -0.18 0.71 -10.03
N VAL A 91 0.79 -0.15 -9.69
CA VAL A 91 1.26 -0.42 -8.32
C VAL A 91 2.69 0.08 -8.16
N LEU A 92 2.96 0.79 -7.07
CA LEU A 92 4.27 1.30 -6.71
C LEU A 92 4.74 0.68 -5.39
N ALA A 93 6.00 0.31 -5.34
CA ALA A 93 6.74 0.01 -4.12
C ALA A 93 7.78 1.10 -3.89
N ILE A 94 7.86 1.64 -2.68
CA ILE A 94 8.85 2.68 -2.31
C ILE A 94 9.70 2.15 -1.17
N GLU A 95 11.02 2.22 -1.31
CA GLU A 95 11.95 2.00 -0.22
C GLU A 95 12.21 3.32 0.49
N ALA A 96 11.69 3.45 1.70
CA ALA A 96 11.91 4.57 2.60
C ALA A 96 12.86 4.21 3.77
N ASP A 97 13.71 3.20 3.55
CA ASP A 97 14.85 2.81 4.39
C ASP A 97 16.12 2.84 3.53
N PRO A 98 16.67 4.04 3.20
CA PRO A 98 17.74 4.18 2.23
C PRO A 98 19.09 3.63 2.72
N ALA A 99 19.26 3.45 4.02
CA ALA A 99 20.54 2.99 4.58
C ALA A 99 20.66 1.46 4.61
N LEU A 100 19.59 0.75 4.98
CA LEU A 100 19.61 -0.68 5.27
C LEU A 100 18.44 -1.43 4.61
N GLY A 101 17.63 -0.77 3.79
CA GLY A 101 16.52 -1.38 3.09
C GLY A 101 16.97 -2.48 2.14
N THR A 102 16.16 -3.50 2.02
CA THR A 102 16.42 -4.65 1.14
C THR A 102 15.29 -4.86 0.13
N LEU A 103 14.37 -3.91 0.02
CA LEU A 103 13.23 -4.00 -0.87
C LEU A 103 13.63 -4.21 -2.34
N PRO A 104 14.63 -3.48 -2.90
CA PRO A 104 15.07 -3.70 -4.27
C PRO A 104 15.54 -5.13 -4.51
N HIS A 105 16.31 -5.71 -3.58
CA HIS A 105 16.74 -7.10 -3.66
C HIS A 105 15.58 -8.08 -3.63
N ARG A 106 14.58 -7.82 -2.76
CA ARG A 106 13.39 -8.67 -2.63
C ARG A 106 12.53 -8.65 -3.88
N LEU A 107 12.47 -7.51 -4.59
CA LEU A 107 11.74 -7.35 -5.84
C LEU A 107 12.56 -7.73 -7.08
N GLY A 108 13.82 -8.16 -6.91
CA GLY A 108 14.67 -8.67 -7.99
C GLY A 108 15.40 -7.61 -8.80
N ALA A 109 15.48 -6.38 -8.31
CA ALA A 109 16.29 -5.34 -8.91
C ALA A 109 17.77 -5.72 -8.91
N ARG A 110 18.46 -5.50 -10.02
CA ARG A 110 19.90 -5.80 -10.17
C ARG A 110 20.76 -4.56 -9.98
N GLU A 111 20.26 -3.42 -10.40
CA GLU A 111 20.95 -2.14 -10.32
C GLU A 111 19.98 -1.02 -9.96
N VAL A 112 20.50 0.03 -9.37
CA VAL A 112 19.77 1.26 -9.07
C VAL A 112 20.45 2.40 -9.82
N ARG A 113 19.65 3.16 -10.58
CA ARG A 113 20.11 4.36 -11.29
C ARG A 113 19.62 5.64 -10.62
N TRP A 114 18.37 5.63 -10.20
CA TRP A 114 17.68 6.77 -9.61
C TRP A 114 17.14 6.39 -8.24
N SER A 115 17.16 7.32 -7.31
CA SER A 115 16.63 7.16 -5.96
C SER A 115 15.44 8.08 -5.72
N GLY A 116 14.78 7.92 -4.57
CA GLY A 116 13.72 8.83 -4.16
C GLY A 116 14.18 10.28 -4.02
N THR A 117 15.43 10.50 -3.59
CA THR A 117 16.02 11.84 -3.51
C THR A 117 16.23 12.46 -4.88
N ASP A 118 16.72 11.68 -5.85
CA ASP A 118 16.88 12.16 -7.23
C ASP A 118 15.53 12.52 -7.84
N LEU A 119 14.53 11.65 -7.65
CA LEU A 119 13.18 11.88 -8.17
C LEU A 119 12.54 13.14 -7.57
N ALA A 120 12.73 13.40 -6.29
CA ALA A 120 12.16 14.58 -5.64
C ALA A 120 12.62 15.90 -6.24
N GLN A 121 13.82 15.93 -6.87
CA GLN A 121 14.39 17.11 -7.50
C GLN A 121 13.83 17.37 -8.91
N ILE A 122 13.30 16.34 -9.57
CA ILE A 122 12.89 16.40 -10.96
C ILE A 122 11.39 16.21 -11.18
N VAL A 123 10.68 15.69 -10.18
CA VAL A 123 9.23 15.46 -10.30
C VAL A 123 8.48 16.77 -10.47
N ASP A 124 7.74 16.87 -11.58
CA ASP A 124 6.96 18.05 -11.96
C ASP A 124 5.47 17.67 -12.14
N PRO A 125 4.53 18.57 -11.78
CA PRO A 125 3.10 18.33 -11.98
C PRO A 125 2.67 18.08 -13.41
N SER A 126 3.44 18.45 -14.42
CA SER A 126 3.15 18.23 -15.84
C SER A 126 3.60 16.88 -16.38
N MET A 127 4.45 16.14 -15.65
CA MET A 127 4.97 14.84 -16.08
C MET A 127 3.84 13.85 -16.35
N LEU A 128 3.98 13.07 -17.41
CA LEU A 128 3.15 11.90 -17.69
C LEU A 128 3.68 10.68 -16.93
N ILE A 129 2.84 9.67 -16.76
CA ILE A 129 3.26 8.41 -16.13
C ILE A 129 4.42 7.75 -16.91
N THR A 130 4.42 7.89 -18.23
CA THR A 130 5.49 7.39 -19.12
C THR A 130 6.84 8.02 -18.82
N ASP A 131 6.87 9.32 -18.53
CA ASP A 131 8.11 10.04 -18.18
C ASP A 131 8.61 9.57 -16.83
N LEU A 132 7.68 9.46 -15.88
CA LEU A 132 7.98 9.02 -14.52
C LEU A 132 8.54 7.60 -14.47
N THR A 133 7.99 6.67 -15.26
CA THR A 133 8.44 5.26 -15.26
C THR A 133 9.88 5.08 -15.74
N GLY A 134 10.44 6.06 -16.46
CA GLY A 134 11.87 6.09 -16.81
C GLY A 134 12.81 6.18 -15.59
N TYR A 135 12.32 6.64 -14.46
CA TYR A 135 13.06 6.77 -13.20
C TYR A 135 12.78 5.63 -12.21
N LEU A 136 11.88 4.73 -12.55
CA LEU A 136 11.47 3.60 -11.71
C LEU A 136 12.01 2.29 -12.24
N ILE A 137 12.09 1.30 -11.37
CA ILE A 137 12.53 -0.06 -11.72
C ILE A 137 11.30 -0.95 -11.84
N PRO A 138 11.06 -1.61 -12.97
CA PRO A 138 9.95 -2.55 -13.07
C PRO A 138 10.23 -3.81 -12.23
N PHE A 139 9.18 -4.38 -11.61
CA PHE A 139 9.25 -5.66 -10.94
C PHE A 139 8.16 -6.63 -11.44
N PRO A 140 8.27 -7.94 -11.16
CA PRO A 140 7.34 -8.95 -11.66
C PRO A 140 5.87 -8.64 -11.35
N GLY A 141 4.99 -8.87 -12.30
CA GLY A 141 3.57 -8.55 -12.19
C GLY A 141 3.18 -7.17 -12.73
N GLY A 142 4.13 -6.40 -13.28
CA GLY A 142 3.86 -5.09 -13.88
C GLY A 142 3.86 -3.92 -12.88
N GLY A 143 4.42 -4.11 -11.70
CA GLY A 143 4.60 -3.03 -10.72
C GLY A 143 5.92 -2.27 -10.90
N TRP A 144 6.04 -1.15 -10.19
CA TRP A 144 7.15 -0.22 -10.24
C TRP A 144 7.78 -0.03 -8.87
N LEU A 145 9.10 0.05 -8.80
CA LEU A 145 9.88 0.28 -7.59
C LEU A 145 10.60 1.62 -7.67
N LEU A 146 10.47 2.42 -6.61
CA LEU A 146 11.32 3.56 -6.33
C LEU A 146 12.29 3.17 -5.20
N PRO A 147 13.59 2.99 -5.49
CA PRO A 147 14.57 2.67 -4.46
C PRO A 147 14.90 3.89 -3.59
N GLY A 148 15.27 3.64 -2.35
CA GLY A 148 15.62 4.69 -1.38
C GLY A 148 16.97 5.33 -1.63
N SER A 149 17.95 4.51 -2.07
CA SER A 149 19.31 4.97 -2.38
C SER A 149 19.96 4.13 -3.46
N GLN A 150 21.12 4.59 -3.92
CA GLN A 150 21.98 3.85 -4.84
C GLN A 150 22.96 2.89 -4.11
N GLY A 151 22.66 2.50 -2.88
CA GLY A 151 23.50 1.62 -2.07
C GLY A 151 24.56 2.35 -1.23
N ALA A 152 24.50 3.66 -1.12
CA ALA A 152 25.43 4.45 -0.30
C ALA A 152 25.07 4.35 1.19
N ILE A 153 26.01 3.85 1.99
CA ILE A 153 25.88 3.82 3.45
C ILE A 153 25.84 5.26 3.98
N GLY A 154 24.91 5.57 4.86
CA GLY A 154 24.73 6.91 5.44
C GLY A 154 23.79 7.82 4.66
N THR A 155 23.22 7.36 3.54
CA THR A 155 22.13 8.08 2.87
C THR A 155 20.93 8.18 3.81
N ARG A 156 20.36 9.37 3.92
CA ARG A 156 19.14 9.61 4.68
C ARG A 156 18.07 10.15 3.76
N LEU A 157 16.86 9.70 3.95
CA LEU A 157 15.69 10.30 3.36
C LEU A 157 15.13 11.31 4.38
N ASP A 158 15.17 12.58 4.04
CA ASP A 158 14.56 13.61 4.89
C ASP A 158 13.03 13.65 4.69
N ILE A 159 12.34 14.25 5.67
CA ILE A 159 10.87 14.27 5.67
C ILE A 159 10.31 15.06 4.49
N ASP A 160 10.94 16.14 4.09
CA ASP A 160 10.42 17.00 3.03
C ASP A 160 10.54 16.31 1.69
N THR A 161 11.69 15.68 1.40
CA THR A 161 11.88 14.78 0.25
C THR A 161 10.82 13.68 0.24
N TYR A 162 10.61 13.00 1.38
CA TYR A 162 9.57 11.97 1.51
C TYR A 162 8.18 12.50 1.17
N ARG A 163 7.80 13.66 1.71
CA ARG A 163 6.50 14.30 1.46
C ARG A 163 6.31 14.69 0.00
N VAL A 164 7.33 15.27 -0.63
CA VAL A 164 7.30 15.63 -2.06
C VAL A 164 7.05 14.38 -2.90
N VAL A 165 7.84 13.33 -2.69
CA VAL A 165 7.70 12.06 -3.42
C VAL A 165 6.31 11.47 -3.22
N MET A 166 5.87 11.31 -1.96
CA MET A 166 4.59 10.67 -1.64
C MET A 166 3.38 11.44 -2.19
N THR A 167 3.43 12.77 -2.16
CA THR A 167 2.36 13.63 -2.68
C THR A 167 2.32 13.59 -4.20
N SER A 168 3.48 13.70 -4.85
CA SER A 168 3.58 13.74 -6.31
C SER A 168 3.19 12.40 -6.95
N LEU A 169 3.61 11.28 -6.35
CA LEU A 169 3.35 9.95 -6.92
C LEU A 169 1.92 9.45 -6.72
N ARG A 170 1.20 9.99 -5.75
CA ARG A 170 -0.17 9.56 -5.40
C ARG A 170 -1.17 9.66 -6.56
N ARG A 171 -0.96 10.54 -7.52
CA ARG A 171 -1.85 10.69 -8.67
C ARG A 171 -1.62 9.65 -9.77
N TYR A 172 -0.45 9.04 -9.81
CA TYR A 172 -0.07 8.10 -10.86
C TYR A 172 -0.34 6.64 -10.47
N PHE A 173 -0.26 6.33 -9.18
CA PHE A 173 -0.34 4.96 -8.67
C PHE A 173 -1.58 4.77 -7.81
N ALA A 174 -2.38 3.78 -8.19
CA ALA A 174 -3.58 3.43 -7.42
C ALA A 174 -3.25 2.83 -6.05
N THR A 175 -2.13 2.11 -5.98
CA THR A 175 -1.66 1.50 -4.73
C THR A 175 -0.15 1.72 -4.59
N THR A 176 0.26 2.22 -3.42
CA THR A 176 1.67 2.40 -3.07
C THR A 176 1.97 1.67 -1.78
N VAL A 177 2.95 0.78 -1.79
CA VAL A 177 3.50 0.12 -0.61
C VAL A 177 4.81 0.81 -0.23
N VAL A 178 4.92 1.28 1.00
CA VAL A 178 6.09 2.02 1.51
C VAL A 178 6.82 1.17 2.54
N ASP A 179 8.00 0.67 2.19
CA ASP A 179 8.91 -0.02 3.12
C ASP A 179 9.67 1.01 3.94
N CYS A 180 9.27 1.20 5.19
CA CYS A 180 9.81 2.24 6.05
C CYS A 180 10.97 1.71 6.89
N GLU A 181 11.79 2.62 7.40
CA GLU A 181 12.76 2.32 8.46
C GLU A 181 12.10 1.72 9.70
N THR A 182 12.94 1.14 10.56
CA THR A 182 12.48 0.66 11.87
C THR A 182 12.12 1.85 12.76
N LEU A 183 11.00 1.75 13.48
CA LEU A 183 10.61 2.75 14.48
C LEU A 183 11.71 2.88 15.58
N PRO A 184 11.96 4.08 16.09
CA PRO A 184 11.19 5.30 15.97
C PRO A 184 11.67 6.30 14.89
N ALA A 185 12.31 5.85 13.82
CA ALA A 185 12.80 6.72 12.74
C ALA A 185 11.73 7.72 12.27
N GLU A 186 12.16 8.92 11.91
CA GLU A 186 11.29 10.07 11.69
C GLU A 186 10.41 9.89 10.45
N VAL A 187 10.97 9.38 9.35
CA VAL A 187 10.21 9.05 8.13
C VAL A 187 9.20 7.95 8.41
N ALA A 188 9.56 6.91 9.18
CA ALA A 188 8.64 5.84 9.57
C ALA A 188 7.46 6.37 10.40
N ARG A 189 7.72 7.29 11.34
CA ARG A 189 6.65 7.96 12.11
C ARG A 189 5.75 8.80 11.22
N THR A 190 6.32 9.55 10.28
CA THR A 190 5.57 10.36 9.31
C THR A 190 4.71 9.45 8.43
N ALA A 191 5.26 8.35 7.94
CA ALA A 191 4.52 7.36 7.14
C ALA A 191 3.34 6.76 7.92
N LEU A 192 3.55 6.41 9.20
CA LEU A 192 2.47 5.92 10.06
C LEU A 192 1.29 6.89 10.17
N VAL A 193 1.55 8.20 10.19
CA VAL A 193 0.49 9.21 10.34
C VAL A 193 -0.19 9.52 9.00
N THR A 194 0.57 9.54 7.90
CA THR A 194 0.09 10.06 6.61
C THR A 194 -0.52 9.01 5.69
N THR A 195 -0.18 7.73 5.85
CA THR A 195 -0.72 6.65 5.01
C THR A 195 -2.13 6.22 5.43
N GLN A 196 -2.88 5.67 4.49
CA GLN A 196 -4.28 5.28 4.70
C GLN A 196 -4.41 3.96 5.47
N ALA A 197 -3.46 3.04 5.30
CA ALA A 197 -3.34 1.83 6.11
C ALA A 197 -1.89 1.61 6.57
N ARG A 198 -1.73 0.83 7.62
CA ARG A 198 -0.45 0.53 8.26
C ARG A 198 -0.30 -0.96 8.43
N VAL A 199 0.88 -1.46 8.09
CA VAL A 199 1.27 -2.85 8.35
C VAL A 199 2.43 -2.81 9.34
N LEU A 200 2.18 -3.26 10.55
CA LEU A 200 3.17 -3.35 11.61
C LEU A 200 3.68 -4.78 11.69
N VAL A 201 4.94 -4.98 11.29
CA VAL A 201 5.55 -6.32 11.26
C VAL A 201 6.18 -6.63 12.61
N SER A 202 5.74 -7.71 13.22
CA SER A 202 6.22 -8.24 14.49
C SER A 202 6.89 -9.60 14.27
N PRO A 203 8.11 -9.83 14.76
CA PRO A 203 8.60 -11.19 14.84
C PRO A 203 7.66 -12.03 15.71
N ALA A 204 7.40 -13.28 15.31
CA ALA A 204 6.59 -14.22 16.08
C ALA A 204 7.39 -14.79 17.27
N THR A 205 7.81 -13.89 18.17
CA THR A 205 8.51 -14.19 19.44
C THR A 205 7.86 -13.40 20.58
N PRO A 206 8.00 -13.85 21.84
CA PRO A 206 7.45 -13.13 23.00
C PRO A 206 7.92 -11.66 23.06
N GLU A 207 9.21 -11.41 22.80
CA GLU A 207 9.81 -10.06 22.80
C GLU A 207 9.29 -9.20 21.63
N GLY A 208 9.05 -9.83 20.48
CA GLY A 208 8.45 -9.18 19.31
C GLY A 208 7.03 -8.73 19.61
N VAL A 209 6.24 -9.63 20.20
CA VAL A 209 4.85 -9.35 20.61
C VAL A 209 4.79 -8.23 21.64
N ALA A 210 5.62 -8.29 22.70
CA ALA A 210 5.66 -7.27 23.75
C ALA A 210 6.05 -5.89 23.17
N ALA A 211 7.10 -5.83 22.35
CA ALA A 211 7.55 -4.58 21.73
C ALA A 211 6.50 -4.00 20.76
N THR A 212 5.84 -4.87 19.99
CA THR A 212 4.78 -4.47 19.06
C THR A 212 3.57 -3.94 19.82
N ARG A 213 3.21 -4.54 20.95
CA ARG A 213 2.13 -4.03 21.81
C ARG A 213 2.42 -2.61 22.28
N SER A 214 3.63 -2.32 22.73
CA SER A 214 4.04 -0.95 23.12
C SER A 214 3.89 0.05 21.98
N VAL A 215 4.19 -0.37 20.72
CA VAL A 215 3.96 0.49 19.54
C VAL A 215 2.47 0.74 19.30
N LEU A 216 1.61 -0.27 19.46
CA LEU A 216 0.17 -0.11 19.31
C LEU A 216 -0.39 0.85 20.37
N ASP A 217 0.00 0.70 21.62
CA ASP A 217 -0.42 1.59 22.72
C ASP A 217 0.04 3.03 22.46
N TRP A 218 1.30 3.23 22.01
CA TRP A 218 1.81 4.53 21.62
C TRP A 218 1.04 5.13 20.42
N ALA A 219 0.79 4.35 19.36
CA ALA A 219 0.06 4.79 18.17
C ALA A 219 -1.39 5.16 18.50
N GLY A 220 -2.05 4.38 19.35
CA GLY A 220 -3.40 4.67 19.85
C GLY A 220 -3.47 5.98 20.62
N GLY A 221 -2.43 6.32 21.36
CA GLY A 221 -2.29 7.59 22.07
C GLY A 221 -2.04 8.79 21.16
N LEU A 222 -1.43 8.58 19.98
CA LEU A 222 -1.22 9.66 19.01
C LEU A 222 -2.53 10.05 18.29
N HIS A 223 -3.29 9.07 17.83
CA HIS A 223 -4.56 9.31 17.14
C HIS A 223 -5.47 8.07 17.20
N PRO A 224 -6.73 8.22 17.65
CA PRO A 224 -7.66 7.08 17.81
C PRO A 224 -7.92 6.29 16.52
N GLY A 225 -7.86 6.94 15.36
CA GLY A 225 -8.07 6.31 14.05
C GLY A 225 -6.89 5.48 13.53
N MET A 226 -5.76 5.43 14.23
CA MET A 226 -4.59 4.67 13.75
C MET A 226 -4.78 3.17 13.92
N LEU A 227 -5.24 2.71 15.06
CA LEU A 227 -5.40 1.28 15.34
C LEU A 227 -6.42 0.59 14.41
N PRO A 228 -7.62 1.15 14.16
CA PRO A 228 -8.56 0.57 13.20
C PRO A 228 -8.04 0.46 11.77
N THR A 229 -6.98 1.18 11.41
CA THR A 229 -6.35 1.13 10.09
C THR A 229 -4.98 0.42 10.11
N THR A 230 -4.69 -0.32 11.19
CA THR A 230 -3.45 -1.08 11.36
C THR A 230 -3.69 -2.57 11.22
N VAL A 231 -2.83 -3.23 10.43
CA VAL A 231 -2.71 -4.68 10.34
C VAL A 231 -1.39 -5.09 10.97
N VAL A 232 -1.42 -5.92 11.98
CA VAL A 232 -0.23 -6.51 12.58
C VAL A 232 0.09 -7.82 11.87
N VAL A 233 1.29 -7.96 11.34
CA VAL A 233 1.77 -9.19 10.72
C VAL A 233 2.72 -9.89 11.66
N LEU A 234 2.30 -11.04 12.22
CA LEU A 234 3.16 -11.93 12.98
C LEU A 234 4.01 -12.76 12.02
N SER A 235 5.27 -12.36 11.84
CA SER A 235 6.21 -12.96 10.90
C SER A 235 6.98 -14.09 11.56
N HIS A 236 6.79 -15.32 11.06
CA HIS A 236 7.54 -16.47 11.49
C HIS A 236 8.88 -16.54 10.74
N VAL A 237 9.96 -16.14 11.42
CA VAL A 237 11.32 -16.17 10.86
C VAL A 237 12.02 -17.51 11.06
N SER A 238 11.41 -18.41 11.86
CA SER A 238 11.87 -19.75 12.18
C SER A 238 10.71 -20.74 12.01
N PRO A 239 10.97 -22.02 11.68
CA PRO A 239 9.93 -23.05 11.60
C PRO A 239 9.28 -23.33 12.96
N ASP A 240 10.03 -23.17 14.04
CA ASP A 240 9.61 -23.45 15.41
C ASP A 240 9.66 -22.16 16.24
N SER A 241 8.57 -21.44 16.31
CA SER A 241 8.51 -20.16 17.04
C SER A 241 8.23 -20.31 18.54
N GLY A 242 7.71 -21.45 18.99
CA GLY A 242 7.30 -21.65 20.39
C GLY A 242 6.22 -20.68 20.90
N LEU A 243 5.66 -19.85 20.03
CA LEU A 243 4.67 -18.82 20.37
C LEU A 243 3.24 -19.38 20.26
N ASP A 244 2.45 -19.20 21.32
CA ASP A 244 0.99 -19.42 21.25
C ASP A 244 0.36 -18.30 20.40
N LEU A 245 0.08 -18.63 19.13
CA LEU A 245 -0.46 -17.69 18.17
C LEU A 245 -1.81 -17.12 18.60
N ARG A 246 -2.66 -17.91 19.25
CA ARG A 246 -3.97 -17.45 19.69
C ARG A 246 -3.81 -16.35 20.75
N ARG A 247 -3.00 -16.62 21.79
CA ARG A 247 -2.73 -15.63 22.84
C ARG A 247 -2.03 -14.39 22.32
N ALA A 248 -1.07 -14.56 21.39
CA ALA A 248 -0.40 -13.43 20.76
C ALA A 248 -1.37 -12.57 19.94
N THR A 249 -2.28 -13.21 19.19
CA THR A 249 -3.33 -12.52 18.43
C THR A 249 -4.30 -11.76 19.34
N GLU A 250 -4.76 -12.37 20.42
CA GLU A 250 -5.61 -11.72 21.43
C GLU A 250 -4.89 -10.52 22.08
N HIS A 251 -3.60 -10.68 22.40
CA HIS A 251 -2.81 -9.62 23.05
C HIS A 251 -2.56 -8.41 22.12
N LEU A 252 -2.39 -8.63 20.81
CA LEU A 252 -2.12 -7.58 19.82
C LEU A 252 -3.39 -7.02 19.14
N GLY A 253 -4.52 -7.73 19.22
CA GLY A 253 -5.79 -7.35 18.60
C GLY A 253 -6.52 -6.25 19.36
N VAL A 254 -5.88 -5.10 19.58
CA VAL A 254 -6.42 -4.00 20.37
C VAL A 254 -6.90 -2.84 19.50
N GLY A 255 -7.87 -2.09 19.97
CA GLY A 255 -8.32 -0.86 19.33
C GLY A 255 -8.80 -1.02 17.88
N GLY A 256 -9.19 -2.23 17.47
CA GLY A 256 -9.59 -2.54 16.10
C GLY A 256 -8.44 -2.94 15.16
N ALA A 257 -7.20 -3.07 15.65
CA ALA A 257 -6.11 -3.65 14.88
C ALA A 257 -6.38 -5.13 14.57
N THR A 258 -6.14 -5.57 13.33
CA THR A 258 -6.21 -6.98 12.94
C THR A 258 -4.83 -7.62 13.00
N VAL A 259 -4.75 -8.84 13.49
CA VAL A 259 -3.50 -9.61 13.58
C VAL A 259 -3.56 -10.79 12.63
N LEU A 260 -2.58 -10.87 11.72
CA LEU A 260 -2.49 -11.93 10.71
C LEU A 260 -1.11 -12.61 10.76
N PRO A 261 -1.05 -13.94 10.78
CA PRO A 261 0.22 -14.64 10.74
C PRO A 261 0.76 -14.74 9.31
N LEU A 262 2.07 -14.51 9.17
CA LEU A 262 2.85 -14.88 7.99
C LEU A 262 3.68 -16.10 8.35
N PRO A 263 3.39 -17.29 7.77
CA PRO A 263 4.08 -18.52 8.14
C PRO A 263 5.56 -18.50 7.71
N TYR A 264 6.37 -19.33 8.36
CA TYR A 264 7.74 -19.57 7.92
C TYR A 264 7.76 -20.16 6.51
N ASP A 265 8.59 -19.59 5.67
CA ASP A 265 8.80 -20.02 4.29
C ASP A 265 10.31 -20.10 4.01
N ARG A 266 10.77 -21.26 3.56
CA ARG A 266 12.19 -21.51 3.29
C ARG A 266 12.75 -20.63 2.18
N HIS A 267 11.91 -20.28 1.17
CA HIS A 267 12.33 -19.39 0.10
C HIS A 267 12.53 -17.96 0.64
N LEU A 268 11.60 -17.47 1.45
CA LEU A 268 11.72 -16.15 2.07
C LEU A 268 12.91 -16.06 3.03
N ALA A 269 13.13 -17.12 3.83
CA ALA A 269 14.22 -17.18 4.81
C ALA A 269 15.62 -17.24 4.14
N ALA A 270 15.72 -17.80 2.93
CA ALA A 270 16.97 -17.84 2.19
C ALA A 270 17.42 -16.46 1.66
N GLY A 271 16.56 -15.46 1.70
CA GLY A 271 16.86 -14.12 1.18
C GLY A 271 16.82 -14.01 -0.35
N GLY A 272 17.25 -12.85 -0.86
CA GLY A 272 17.28 -12.56 -2.29
C GLY A 272 15.90 -12.25 -2.88
N ALA A 273 15.80 -12.28 -4.22
CA ALA A 273 14.57 -11.99 -4.93
C ALA A 273 13.45 -12.98 -4.60
N ILE A 274 12.27 -12.48 -4.32
CA ILE A 274 11.09 -13.30 -4.08
C ILE A 274 10.54 -13.76 -5.43
N ARG A 275 10.54 -15.08 -5.61
CA ARG A 275 9.92 -15.76 -6.74
C ARG A 275 8.61 -16.37 -6.25
N THR A 276 7.50 -15.82 -6.72
CA THR A 276 6.16 -16.24 -6.26
C THR A 276 5.88 -17.69 -6.51
N GLU A 277 6.41 -18.25 -7.61
CA GLU A 277 6.30 -19.69 -7.97
C GLU A 277 7.04 -20.63 -7.01
N LEU A 278 7.98 -20.09 -6.21
CA LEU A 278 8.73 -20.87 -5.21
C LEU A 278 8.14 -20.76 -3.81
N LEU A 279 7.19 -19.86 -3.58
CA LEU A 279 6.54 -19.72 -2.28
C LEU A 279 5.67 -20.91 -1.94
N GLY A 280 5.60 -21.24 -0.67
CA GLY A 280 4.63 -22.19 -0.16
C GLY A 280 3.21 -21.65 -0.31
N GLU A 281 2.25 -22.52 -0.58
CA GLU A 281 0.86 -22.10 -0.77
C GLU A 281 0.27 -21.37 0.44
N ARG A 282 0.63 -21.79 1.66
CA ARG A 282 0.24 -21.10 2.91
C ARG A 282 0.77 -19.67 2.96
N THR A 283 1.97 -19.46 2.44
CA THR A 283 2.61 -18.14 2.36
C THR A 283 1.89 -17.26 1.34
N LEU A 284 1.56 -17.80 0.15
CA LEU A 284 0.77 -17.09 -0.86
C LEU A 284 -0.60 -16.69 -0.33
N GLN A 285 -1.31 -17.61 0.32
CA GLN A 285 -2.61 -17.35 0.94
C GLN A 285 -2.51 -16.29 2.06
N ALA A 286 -1.46 -16.35 2.89
CA ALA A 286 -1.24 -15.37 3.93
C ALA A 286 -0.93 -13.99 3.35
N ALA A 287 -0.07 -13.89 2.34
CA ALA A 287 0.24 -12.65 1.65
C ALA A 287 -1.02 -12.02 1.02
N ALA A 288 -1.86 -12.83 0.36
CA ALA A 288 -3.12 -12.36 -0.20
C ALA A 288 -4.09 -11.86 0.88
N ARG A 289 -4.23 -12.55 2.02
CA ARG A 289 -5.07 -12.10 3.14
C ARG A 289 -4.56 -10.81 3.76
N ILE A 290 -3.24 -10.67 3.93
CA ILE A 290 -2.64 -9.44 4.46
C ILE A 290 -2.87 -8.28 3.49
N ALA A 291 -2.71 -8.51 2.18
CA ALA A 291 -2.97 -7.51 1.16
C ALA A 291 -4.46 -7.10 1.12
N ALA A 292 -5.37 -8.06 1.18
CA ALA A 292 -6.82 -7.81 1.23
C ALA A 292 -7.20 -6.97 2.45
N GLU A 293 -6.71 -7.36 3.62
CA GLU A 293 -7.01 -6.64 4.86
C GLU A 293 -6.41 -5.22 4.87
N ALA A 294 -5.16 -5.06 4.39
CA ALA A 294 -4.54 -3.75 4.28
C ALA A 294 -5.29 -2.86 3.28
N MET A 295 -5.79 -3.41 2.16
CA MET A 295 -6.59 -2.67 1.20
C MET A 295 -7.95 -2.29 1.77
N ASN A 296 -8.66 -3.21 2.42
CA ASN A 296 -9.92 -2.93 3.10
C ASN A 296 -9.79 -1.73 4.05
N ARG A 297 -8.71 -1.70 4.83
CA ARG A 297 -8.43 -0.59 5.75
C ARG A 297 -8.04 0.69 5.05
N ALA A 298 -7.30 0.60 3.94
CA ALA A 298 -6.90 1.75 3.16
C ALA A 298 -8.08 2.44 2.45
N VAL A 299 -9.13 1.68 2.09
CA VAL A 299 -10.33 2.22 1.44
C VAL A 299 -11.46 2.54 2.41
N SER A 300 -11.46 1.95 3.61
CA SER A 300 -12.43 2.24 4.66
C SER A 300 -12.37 3.73 4.99
N ARG A 301 -13.49 4.42 4.86
CA ARG A 301 -13.62 5.80 5.34
C ARG A 301 -13.51 5.75 6.86
N GLY A 302 -12.54 6.44 7.42
CA GLY A 302 -12.46 6.60 8.88
C GLY A 302 -13.80 7.05 9.47
N PRO A 303 -14.06 6.86 10.77
CA PRO A 303 -15.36 7.06 11.42
C PRO A 303 -15.87 8.52 11.44
N GLY A 304 -15.59 9.32 10.42
CA GLY A 304 -15.92 10.74 10.35
C GLY A 304 -16.82 11.19 9.20
N ARG A 305 -17.35 10.28 8.37
CA ARG A 305 -18.40 10.60 7.38
C ARG A 305 -19.50 9.55 7.42
N GLN A 306 -20.36 9.61 8.45
CA GLN A 306 -21.70 9.12 8.31
C GLN A 306 -22.32 9.80 7.08
N ARG A 307 -22.69 9.00 6.09
CA ARG A 307 -23.65 9.43 5.09
C ARG A 307 -24.85 9.90 5.87
N THR A 308 -25.12 11.19 5.83
CA THR A 308 -26.48 11.66 6.06
C THR A 308 -27.32 11.02 4.95
N ASP A 309 -27.87 9.88 5.27
CA ASP A 309 -28.97 9.29 4.52
C ASP A 309 -30.08 10.34 4.55
N ARG A 310 -30.23 11.04 3.43
CA ARG A 310 -31.43 11.80 3.18
C ARG A 310 -32.52 10.79 2.94
N SER A 311 -33.09 10.29 4.03
CA SER A 311 -34.46 9.79 4.02
C SER A 311 -35.33 10.95 3.59
N SER A 312 -35.84 10.88 2.39
CA SER A 312 -36.98 11.68 1.94
C SER A 312 -38.11 11.47 2.95
N PRO A 313 -38.67 12.53 3.49
CA PRO A 313 -39.91 12.36 4.25
C PRO A 313 -41.01 11.96 3.27
N ALA A 314 -41.66 10.84 3.57
CA ALA A 314 -42.89 10.41 2.95
C ALA A 314 -43.94 11.53 3.10
N ALA A 315 -44.60 11.84 1.99
CA ALA A 315 -45.78 12.70 1.98
C ALA A 315 -46.93 12.03 2.74
N PRO A 316 -47.70 12.76 3.57
CA PRO A 316 -48.98 12.24 4.05
C PRO A 316 -50.07 12.46 2.98
N ASP A 317 -50.80 11.39 2.70
CA ASP A 317 -52.08 11.38 2.02
C ASP A 317 -53.12 12.28 2.72
N GLY A 318 -53.97 12.94 1.94
CA GLY A 318 -55.18 13.50 2.49
C GLY A 318 -55.84 14.58 1.62
N GLY A 319 -56.61 14.21 0.66
CA GLY A 319 -58.01 14.49 0.38
C GLY A 319 -58.51 15.91 0.04
N HIS A 320 -59.21 15.94 -1.07
CA HIS A 320 -60.45 16.66 -1.46
C HIS A 320 -60.38 17.98 -2.26
N SER A 321 -60.77 17.77 -3.48
CA SER A 321 -61.90 18.40 -4.22
C SER A 321 -61.87 19.89 -4.58
N GLY A 322 -61.90 20.10 -5.91
CA GLY A 322 -62.88 20.96 -6.57
C GLY A 322 -62.32 22.21 -7.23
N PRO A 323 -63.01 22.64 -8.30
CA PRO A 323 -62.33 23.29 -9.45
C PRO A 323 -62.69 24.77 -9.59
N ALA A 324 -61.93 25.52 -10.38
CA ALA A 324 -62.40 26.58 -11.27
C ALA A 324 -61.23 27.42 -11.87
N HIS A 325 -61.20 27.40 -13.08
CA HIS A 325 -60.92 28.25 -14.25
C HIS A 325 -60.55 29.75 -14.07
N PRO A 326 -60.24 30.51 -15.20
CA PRO A 326 -58.88 30.70 -15.72
C PRO A 326 -58.51 32.19 -16.02
N GLY A 327 -57.26 32.37 -16.43
CA GLY A 327 -56.82 33.39 -17.36
C GLY A 327 -56.45 34.77 -16.79
N PRO A 328 -55.82 35.66 -17.54
CA PRO A 328 -54.93 35.46 -18.72
C PRO A 328 -53.56 36.17 -18.56
N ALA A 329 -52.70 35.95 -19.50
CA ALA A 329 -51.46 36.70 -19.74
C ALA A 329 -51.77 38.15 -20.28
N PRO A 330 -50.77 39.03 -20.19
CA PRO A 330 -50.13 39.41 -21.45
C PRO A 330 -48.62 39.77 -21.41
N SER A 331 -48.04 39.48 -22.53
CA SER A 331 -47.17 40.26 -23.43
C SER A 331 -45.86 40.88 -22.89
N GLY A 332 -44.76 40.49 -23.55
CA GLY A 332 -43.47 41.22 -23.67
C GLY A 332 -43.61 42.57 -24.36
N PRO A 333 -42.62 43.21 -24.95
CA PRO A 333 -41.26 42.81 -25.37
C PRO A 333 -40.16 43.87 -25.10
N ALA A 334 -38.89 43.66 -25.36
CA ALA A 334 -38.03 44.51 -26.19
C ALA A 334 -36.53 44.32 -25.93
N HIS A 335 -35.83 43.92 -26.95
CA HIS A 335 -34.41 44.23 -27.24
C HIS A 335 -34.31 45.73 -27.68
N PRO A 336 -33.11 46.36 -27.88
CA PRO A 336 -31.81 45.84 -28.38
C PRO A 336 -30.54 46.53 -27.82
N GLY A 337 -29.39 46.02 -28.23
CA GLY A 337 -28.02 46.48 -28.05
C GLY A 337 -27.67 47.88 -28.53
N PRO A 338 -26.44 48.30 -28.86
CA PRO A 338 -25.19 47.59 -29.18
C PRO A 338 -23.91 48.19 -28.54
N ALA A 339 -22.76 47.63 -28.89
CA ALA A 339 -21.41 48.10 -28.59
C ALA A 339 -21.05 49.46 -29.21
N PRO A 340 -19.94 50.07 -28.74
CA PRO A 340 -18.80 50.25 -29.64
C PRO A 340 -17.39 50.09 -29.04
N SER A 341 -16.54 49.48 -29.83
CA SER A 341 -15.25 49.89 -30.42
C SER A 341 -14.19 50.57 -29.53
N GLY A 342 -12.99 49.98 -29.62
CA GLY A 342 -11.70 50.46 -29.12
C GLY A 342 -11.22 51.80 -29.67
N PRO A 343 -9.98 52.20 -29.37
CA PRO A 343 -8.84 51.80 -30.21
C PRO A 343 -7.42 51.71 -29.54
N ALA A 344 -6.56 50.98 -30.26
CA ALA A 344 -5.19 51.32 -30.68
C ALA A 344 -4.00 51.42 -29.68
N HIS A 345 -3.01 50.61 -30.02
CA HIS A 345 -1.59 50.66 -29.71
C HIS A 345 -0.91 52.02 -29.99
N PRO A 346 0.29 52.31 -29.45
CA PRO A 346 1.49 51.95 -30.21
C PRO A 346 2.74 51.50 -29.41
N HIS A 347 3.48 50.64 -30.04
CA HIS A 347 4.89 50.60 -30.44
C HIS A 347 6.06 51.05 -29.53
N ALA A 348 7.06 50.23 -29.57
CA ALA A 348 8.52 50.42 -29.65
C ALA A 348 9.27 50.23 -28.33
N GLY A 349 10.34 49.57 -28.26
CA GLY A 349 11.41 49.16 -29.11
C GLY A 349 12.52 48.45 -28.25
N PRO A 350 13.54 47.83 -28.82
CA PRO A 350 14.42 46.89 -28.14
C PRO A 350 15.71 47.51 -27.54
N PRO A 351 16.60 46.62 -27.00
CA PRO A 351 17.59 46.95 -25.96
C PRO A 351 18.91 47.52 -26.48
N PRO A 352 19.85 47.79 -25.61
CA PRO A 352 21.17 47.22 -25.85
C PRO A 352 21.97 46.82 -24.62
N ARG A 353 22.77 45.82 -24.85
CA ARG A 353 24.05 45.28 -24.38
C ARG A 353 24.09 44.44 -23.12
#